data_80492873904fe608cb8f497fb93d1abd
#
_entry.id   80492873904fe608cb8f497fb93d1abd
#
_cell.length_a   1.000
_cell.length_b   1.000
_cell.length_c   1.000
_cell.angle_alpha   90.00
_cell.angle_beta   90.00
_cell.angle_gamma   90.00
#
_symmetry.space_group_name_H-M   'P 1'
#
loop_
_entity.id
_entity.type
_entity.pdbx_description
1 polymer ?
#
loop_
_entity_poly.entity_id
_entity_poly.type
_entity_poly.pdbx_seq_one_letter_code
_entity_poly.pdbx_strand_id
1 'polypeptide(L)'
;MPRLFRKVLVMCTGVGAVFAPLLLVEHPAMTALLPAYLYFVVVGVPMAAIDATTGKLPDCLTLPSYPILVILLSVAEAASSNQGSMERAAAAAVVLVALFFVAAFMRGVGLGDVKLAGLLGLVLGFRSWTTVYAGMLVAFVLAAIFIVFSSARRGNYARIPLGPFLVAGAMVAILL
;
A
#
# COMPACT_ATOMS: atom_id res chain seq x y z
N MET A 1 8.68 -23.93 -1.48
CA MET A 1 8.67 -22.74 -0.59
C MET A 1 9.97 -21.92 -0.58
N PRO A 2 11.21 -22.44 -0.49
CA PRO A 2 12.42 -21.61 -0.37
C PRO A 2 12.73 -20.72 -1.58
N ARG A 3 12.38 -21.12 -2.79
CA ARG A 3 12.63 -20.33 -4.01
C ARG A 3 11.72 -19.09 -4.15
N LEU A 4 10.46 -19.20 -3.72
CA LEU A 4 9.51 -18.08 -3.73
C LEU A 4 9.91 -17.06 -2.67
N PHE A 5 10.20 -17.51 -1.46
CA PHE A 5 10.66 -16.67 -0.35
C PHE A 5 11.93 -15.88 -0.72
N ARG A 6 12.91 -16.53 -1.36
CA ARG A 6 14.13 -15.87 -1.82
C ARG A 6 13.88 -14.84 -2.93
N LYS A 7 12.95 -15.11 -3.85
CA LYS A 7 12.56 -14.13 -4.88
C LYS A 7 11.86 -12.92 -4.28
N VAL A 8 10.94 -13.14 -3.34
CA VAL A 8 10.24 -12.07 -2.63
C VAL A 8 11.23 -11.23 -1.82
N LEU A 9 12.14 -11.86 -1.09
CA LEU A 9 13.17 -11.16 -0.32
C LEU A 9 14.07 -10.30 -1.22
N VAL A 10 14.52 -10.82 -2.36
CA VAL A 10 15.34 -10.06 -3.33
C VAL A 10 14.52 -8.90 -3.94
N MET A 11 13.23 -9.08 -4.22
CA MET A 11 12.37 -8.00 -4.68
C MET A 11 12.22 -6.91 -3.61
N CYS A 12 11.98 -7.29 -2.34
CA CYS A 12 11.83 -6.33 -1.24
C CYS A 12 13.12 -5.53 -1.02
N THR A 13 14.28 -6.20 -0.99
CA THR A 13 15.57 -5.50 -0.83
C THR A 13 15.88 -4.61 -2.02
N GLY A 14 15.61 -5.06 -3.24
CA GLY A 14 15.81 -4.26 -4.45
C GLY A 14 14.92 -3.03 -4.50
N VAL A 15 13.62 -3.20 -4.23
CA VAL A 15 12.67 -2.07 -4.20
C VAL A 15 13.01 -1.10 -3.06
N GLY A 16 13.31 -1.60 -1.86
CA GLY A 16 13.69 -0.77 -0.73
C GLY A 16 15.00 -0.01 -0.95
N ALA A 17 15.98 -0.62 -1.58
CA ALA A 17 17.27 0.00 -1.89
C ALA A 17 17.15 1.15 -2.91
N VAL A 18 16.20 1.08 -3.82
CA VAL A 18 15.92 2.17 -4.78
C VAL A 18 14.99 3.22 -4.18
N PHE A 19 13.98 2.79 -3.41
CA PHE A 19 12.96 3.66 -2.86
C PHE A 19 13.49 4.58 -1.75
N ALA A 20 14.38 4.08 -0.88
CA ALA A 20 14.94 4.87 0.22
C ALA A 20 15.78 6.07 -0.25
N PRO A 21 16.78 5.93 -1.15
CA PRO A 21 17.54 7.06 -1.62
C PRO A 21 16.69 8.04 -2.44
N LEU A 22 15.70 7.55 -3.19
CA LEU A 22 14.79 8.39 -3.96
C LEU A 22 13.97 9.29 -3.03
N LEU A 23 13.42 8.75 -1.94
CA LEU A 23 12.72 9.54 -0.93
C LEU A 23 13.61 10.61 -0.27
N LEU A 24 14.88 10.28 0.01
CA LEU A 24 15.80 11.22 0.65
C LEU A 24 16.21 12.34 -0.30
N VAL A 25 16.32 12.08 -1.60
CA VAL A 25 16.67 13.08 -2.61
C VAL A 25 15.51 14.05 -2.86
N GLU A 26 14.29 13.51 -3.04
CA GLU A 26 13.12 14.34 -3.35
C GLU A 26 12.59 15.10 -2.12
N HIS A 27 12.68 14.50 -0.93
CA HIS A 27 12.08 15.04 0.30
C HIS A 27 12.99 14.89 1.52
N PRO A 28 14.09 15.64 1.60
CA PRO A 28 15.03 15.54 2.74
C PRO A 28 14.38 15.88 4.10
N ALA A 29 13.32 16.68 4.09
CA ALA A 29 12.57 17.01 5.30
C ALA A 29 11.75 15.83 5.88
N MET A 30 11.57 14.74 5.11
CA MET A 30 10.76 13.58 5.51
C MET A 30 11.54 12.46 6.19
N THR A 31 12.72 12.75 6.72
CA THR A 31 13.57 11.74 7.38
C THR A 31 12.86 10.99 8.52
N ALA A 32 11.97 11.67 9.26
CA ALA A 32 11.19 11.05 10.34
C ALA A 32 10.14 10.03 9.84
N LEU A 33 9.62 10.20 8.60
CA LEU A 33 8.66 9.28 7.99
C LEU A 33 9.31 8.10 7.28
N LEU A 34 10.61 8.20 7.00
CA LEU A 34 11.35 7.18 6.27
C LEU A 34 11.19 5.76 6.84
N PRO A 35 11.26 5.53 8.18
CA PRO A 35 11.06 4.21 8.75
C PRO A 35 9.68 3.63 8.45
N ALA A 36 8.62 4.45 8.52
CA ALA A 36 7.26 4.02 8.24
C ALA A 36 7.06 3.65 6.76
N TYR A 37 7.60 4.45 5.86
CA TYR A 37 7.53 4.19 4.43
C TYR A 37 8.35 2.98 4.01
N LEU A 38 9.57 2.82 4.55
CA LEU A 38 10.38 1.63 4.31
C LEU A 38 9.72 0.35 4.84
N TYR A 39 9.15 0.41 6.05
CA TYR A 39 8.38 -0.70 6.59
C TYR A 39 7.21 -1.06 5.66
N PHE A 40 6.45 -0.05 5.21
CA PHE A 40 5.35 -0.27 4.29
C PHE A 40 5.80 -0.94 2.98
N VAL A 41 6.93 -0.52 2.40
CA VAL A 41 7.50 -1.13 1.18
C VAL A 41 7.91 -2.59 1.44
N VAL A 42 8.63 -2.84 2.54
CA VAL A 42 9.13 -4.17 2.90
C VAL A 42 7.98 -5.17 3.12
N VAL A 43 6.86 -4.71 3.66
CA VAL A 43 5.69 -5.57 3.91
C VAL A 43 4.72 -5.56 2.72
N GLY A 44 4.52 -4.42 2.08
CA GLY A 44 3.59 -4.26 0.97
C GLY A 44 3.98 -5.04 -0.29
N VAL A 45 5.29 -5.07 -0.62
CA VAL A 45 5.77 -5.83 -1.79
C VAL A 45 5.50 -7.35 -1.66
N PRO A 46 5.81 -8.02 -0.54
CA PRO A 46 5.39 -9.41 -0.33
C PRO A 46 3.89 -9.62 -0.35
N MET A 47 3.13 -8.71 0.27
CA MET A 47 1.66 -8.78 0.23
C MET A 47 1.14 -8.74 -1.21
N ALA A 48 1.64 -7.80 -2.02
CA ALA A 48 1.29 -7.69 -3.43
C ALA A 48 1.68 -8.94 -4.23
N ALA A 49 2.85 -9.51 -3.98
CA ALA A 49 3.31 -10.74 -4.64
C ALA A 49 2.46 -11.97 -4.27
N ILE A 50 2.07 -12.08 -3.00
CA ILE A 50 1.21 -13.17 -2.52
C ILE A 50 -0.20 -13.01 -3.10
N ASP A 51 -0.75 -11.80 -3.07
CA ASP A 51 -2.07 -11.52 -3.65
C ASP A 51 -2.10 -11.81 -5.15
N ALA A 52 -1.07 -11.42 -5.90
CA ALA A 52 -0.96 -11.70 -7.33
C ALA A 52 -0.95 -13.20 -7.67
N THR A 53 -0.48 -14.05 -6.76
CA THR A 53 -0.35 -15.50 -6.98
C THR A 53 -1.49 -16.31 -6.37
N THR A 54 -2.02 -15.89 -5.23
CA THR A 54 -3.02 -16.66 -4.46
C THR A 54 -4.41 -16.02 -4.45
N GLY A 55 -4.52 -14.73 -4.80
CA GLY A 55 -5.73 -13.93 -4.68
C GLY A 55 -6.22 -13.79 -3.23
N LYS A 56 -5.30 -13.95 -2.26
CA LYS A 56 -5.59 -13.84 -0.81
C LYS A 56 -4.45 -13.12 -0.12
N LEU A 57 -4.79 -12.11 0.68
CA LEU A 57 -3.81 -11.46 1.55
C LEU A 57 -3.64 -12.26 2.86
N PRO A 58 -2.39 -12.55 3.28
CA PRO A 58 -2.13 -13.27 4.53
C PRO A 58 -2.35 -12.35 5.73
N ASP A 59 -3.24 -12.77 6.63
CA ASP A 59 -3.54 -12.02 7.86
C ASP A 59 -2.33 -11.87 8.79
N CYS A 60 -1.41 -12.82 8.74
CA CYS A 60 -0.18 -12.79 9.53
C CYS A 60 0.78 -11.64 9.15
N LEU A 61 0.65 -11.06 7.95
CA LEU A 61 1.39 -9.88 7.53
C LEU A 61 0.58 -8.60 7.73
N THR A 62 -0.72 -8.66 7.43
CA THR A 62 -1.58 -7.48 7.44
C THR A 62 -1.91 -7.00 8.85
N LEU A 63 -2.29 -7.91 9.77
CA LEU A 63 -2.71 -7.54 11.12
C LEU A 63 -1.58 -6.94 11.97
N PRO A 64 -0.36 -7.52 12.04
CA PRO A 64 0.72 -6.91 12.82
C PRO A 64 1.24 -5.60 12.21
N SER A 65 1.00 -5.35 10.93
CA SER A 65 1.41 -4.10 10.28
C SER A 65 0.66 -2.87 10.80
N TYR A 66 -0.57 -3.02 11.27
CA TYR A 66 -1.33 -1.91 11.84
C TYR A 66 -0.65 -1.30 13.08
N PRO A 67 -0.40 -2.05 14.16
CA PRO A 67 0.24 -1.49 15.35
C PRO A 67 1.65 -0.99 15.05
N ILE A 68 2.41 -1.66 14.18
CA ILE A 68 3.77 -1.23 13.83
C ILE A 68 3.72 0.12 13.10
N LEU A 69 2.85 0.28 12.11
CA LEU A 69 2.70 1.56 11.40
C LEU A 69 2.19 2.67 12.32
N VAL A 70 1.22 2.37 13.21
CA VAL A 70 0.75 3.33 14.19
C VAL A 70 1.90 3.83 15.06
N ILE A 71 2.74 2.95 15.59
CA ILE A 71 3.91 3.32 16.40
C ILE A 71 4.91 4.16 15.58
N LEU A 72 5.27 3.72 14.37
CA LEU A 72 6.22 4.44 13.52
C LEU A 72 5.74 5.84 13.13
N LEU A 73 4.44 5.97 12.80
CA LEU A 73 3.84 7.25 12.45
C LEU A 73 3.70 8.16 13.67
N SER A 74 3.36 7.62 14.86
CA SER A 74 3.31 8.39 16.11
C SER A 74 4.69 8.92 16.51
N VAL A 75 5.74 8.13 16.33
CA VAL A 75 7.13 8.57 16.54
C VAL A 75 7.50 9.68 15.55
N ALA A 76 7.10 9.54 14.28
CA ALA A 76 7.34 10.57 13.27
C ALA A 76 6.61 11.88 13.57
N GLU A 77 5.37 11.82 14.06
CA GLU A 77 4.59 13.00 14.51
C GLU A 77 5.25 13.69 15.70
N ALA A 78 5.71 12.91 16.69
CA ALA A 78 6.41 13.45 17.86
C ALA A 78 7.76 14.09 17.52
N ALA A 79 8.47 13.54 16.52
CA ALA A 79 9.76 14.06 16.06
C ALA A 79 9.62 15.35 15.23
N SER A 80 8.48 15.55 14.56
CA SER A 80 8.27 16.68 13.65
C SER A 80 6.79 16.98 13.48
N SER A 81 6.27 17.91 14.26
CA SER A 81 4.85 18.30 14.28
C SER A 81 4.30 18.82 12.94
N ASN A 82 5.15 19.08 11.95
CA ASN A 82 4.77 19.68 10.67
C ASN A 82 4.69 18.66 9.50
N GLN A 83 5.00 17.38 9.73
CA GLN A 83 5.11 16.39 8.64
C GLN A 83 3.83 15.58 8.40
N GLY A 84 2.90 15.58 9.35
CA GLY A 84 1.68 14.79 9.22
C GLY A 84 0.76 14.90 10.44
N SER A 85 -0.33 14.14 10.40
CA SER A 85 -1.29 14.07 11.50
C SER A 85 -1.83 12.65 11.62
N MET A 86 -1.74 12.09 12.83
CA MET A 86 -2.28 10.78 13.16
C MET A 86 -3.81 10.76 13.10
N GLU A 87 -4.46 11.86 13.45
CA GLU A 87 -5.92 11.99 13.31
C GLU A 87 -6.37 11.83 11.86
N ARG A 88 -5.66 12.48 10.93
CA ARG A 88 -5.93 12.37 9.51
C ARG A 88 -5.61 10.98 8.97
N ALA A 89 -4.53 10.35 9.44
CA ALA A 89 -4.19 8.98 9.10
C ALA A 89 -5.29 8.01 9.52
N ALA A 90 -5.78 8.13 10.76
CA ALA A 90 -6.88 7.32 11.26
C ALA A 90 -8.18 7.56 10.48
N ALA A 91 -8.51 8.83 10.21
CA ALA A 91 -9.68 9.18 9.42
C ALA A 91 -9.61 8.60 8.00
N ALA A 92 -8.46 8.72 7.33
CA ALA A 92 -8.26 8.16 6.00
C ALA A 92 -8.33 6.62 6.00
N ALA A 93 -7.78 5.98 7.02
CA ALA A 93 -7.89 4.53 7.18
C ALA A 93 -9.35 4.07 7.32
N VAL A 94 -10.13 4.75 8.17
CA VAL A 94 -11.55 4.44 8.36
C VAL A 94 -12.33 4.66 7.07
N VAL A 95 -12.11 5.78 6.38
CA VAL A 95 -12.78 6.09 5.10
C VAL A 95 -12.47 5.04 4.05
N LEU A 96 -11.20 4.66 3.88
CA LEU A 96 -10.82 3.65 2.89
C LEU A 96 -11.33 2.26 3.26
N VAL A 97 -11.26 1.88 4.54
CA VAL A 97 -11.85 0.60 5.00
C VAL A 97 -13.35 0.59 4.71
N ALA A 98 -14.08 1.65 5.04
CA ALA A 98 -15.52 1.72 4.79
C ALA A 98 -15.85 1.64 3.29
N LEU A 99 -15.11 2.39 2.46
CA LEU A 99 -15.29 2.37 1.00
C LEU A 99 -15.05 0.98 0.41
N PHE A 100 -13.92 0.36 0.76
CA PHE A 100 -13.59 -0.99 0.27
C PHE A 100 -14.47 -2.07 0.87
N PHE A 101 -14.96 -1.89 2.10
CA PHE A 101 -15.93 -2.79 2.71
C PHE A 101 -17.26 -2.77 1.96
N VAL A 102 -17.78 -1.59 1.60
CA VAL A 102 -18.98 -1.46 0.76
C VAL A 102 -18.75 -2.11 -0.60
N ALA A 103 -17.59 -1.88 -1.23
CA ALA A 103 -17.24 -2.52 -2.49
C ALA A 103 -17.15 -4.05 -2.38
N ALA A 104 -16.62 -4.57 -1.27
CA ALA A 104 -16.56 -6.00 -0.97
C ALA A 104 -17.96 -6.59 -0.76
N PHE A 105 -18.83 -5.87 -0.07
CA PHE A 105 -20.23 -6.27 0.11
C PHE A 105 -20.99 -6.37 -1.24
N MET A 106 -20.68 -5.50 -2.18
CA MET A 106 -21.17 -5.55 -3.56
C MET A 106 -20.49 -6.63 -4.41
N ARG A 107 -19.67 -7.49 -3.82
CA ARG A 107 -18.89 -8.57 -4.47
C ARG A 107 -17.88 -8.10 -5.51
N GLY A 108 -17.50 -6.83 -5.48
CA GLY A 108 -16.51 -6.26 -6.39
C GLY A 108 -15.05 -6.47 -5.95
N VAL A 109 -14.80 -6.63 -4.63
CA VAL A 109 -13.47 -6.61 -4.03
C VAL A 109 -13.33 -7.72 -2.99
N GLY A 110 -12.11 -8.21 -2.75
CA GLY A 110 -11.82 -9.19 -1.71
C GLY A 110 -11.74 -8.57 -0.30
N LEU A 111 -12.10 -9.31 0.74
CA LEU A 111 -11.93 -8.85 2.14
C LEU A 111 -10.46 -8.56 2.50
N GLY A 112 -9.51 -9.18 1.80
CA GLY A 112 -8.08 -8.87 1.92
C GLY A 112 -7.77 -7.43 1.52
N ASP A 113 -8.34 -6.97 0.40
CA ASP A 113 -8.12 -5.61 -0.10
C ASP A 113 -8.69 -4.55 0.85
N VAL A 114 -9.76 -4.86 1.60
CA VAL A 114 -10.30 -3.99 2.65
C VAL A 114 -9.25 -3.73 3.74
N LYS A 115 -8.57 -4.79 4.19
CA LYS A 115 -7.50 -4.68 5.20
C LYS A 115 -6.31 -3.90 4.64
N LEU A 116 -5.92 -4.16 3.40
CA LEU A 116 -4.84 -3.42 2.75
C LEU A 116 -5.19 -1.93 2.58
N ALA A 117 -6.44 -1.62 2.21
CA ALA A 117 -6.92 -0.24 2.09
C ALA A 117 -6.81 0.53 3.41
N GLY A 118 -7.06 -0.11 4.55
CA GLY A 118 -6.83 0.49 5.87
C GLY A 118 -5.36 0.85 6.12
N LEU A 119 -4.42 -0.04 5.79
CA LEU A 119 -2.99 0.24 5.90
C LEU A 119 -2.56 1.39 4.99
N LEU A 120 -3.10 1.43 3.76
CA LEU A 120 -2.86 2.53 2.82
C LEU A 120 -3.40 3.85 3.36
N GLY A 121 -4.59 3.82 3.96
CA GLY A 121 -5.19 4.99 4.61
C GLY A 121 -4.31 5.56 5.72
N LEU A 122 -3.71 4.71 6.57
CA LEU A 122 -2.77 5.14 7.59
C LEU A 122 -1.54 5.80 6.98
N VAL A 123 -0.88 5.14 6.04
CA VAL A 123 0.40 5.58 5.46
C VAL A 123 0.24 6.84 4.63
N LEU A 124 -0.73 6.88 3.71
CA LEU A 124 -0.96 8.01 2.82
C LEU A 124 -1.68 9.18 3.51
N GLY A 125 -2.67 8.84 4.36
CA GLY A 125 -3.46 9.82 5.09
C GLY A 125 -2.65 10.61 6.12
N PHE A 126 -1.58 10.06 6.64
CA PHE A 126 -0.67 10.75 7.54
C PHE A 126 -0.13 12.03 6.90
N ARG A 127 0.34 11.96 5.66
CA ARG A 127 0.89 13.11 4.92
C ARG A 127 -0.20 14.11 4.51
N SER A 128 -1.20 13.66 3.74
CA SER A 128 -2.30 14.53 3.28
C SER A 128 -3.43 13.74 2.61
N TRP A 129 -4.61 14.35 2.51
CA TRP A 129 -5.71 13.82 1.71
C TRP A 129 -5.37 13.74 0.22
N THR A 130 -4.60 14.70 -0.29
CA THR A 130 -4.14 14.68 -1.69
C THR A 130 -3.30 13.47 -2.01
N THR A 131 -2.43 13.04 -1.09
CA THR A 131 -1.64 11.81 -1.22
C THR A 131 -2.54 10.57 -1.26
N VAL A 132 -3.61 10.54 -0.45
CA VAL A 132 -4.60 9.44 -0.48
C VAL A 132 -5.28 9.37 -1.85
N TYR A 133 -5.80 10.51 -2.34
CA TYR A 133 -6.46 10.56 -3.65
C TYR A 133 -5.53 10.20 -4.79
N ALA A 134 -4.29 10.72 -4.79
CA ALA A 134 -3.30 10.40 -5.81
C ALA A 134 -2.98 8.90 -5.81
N GLY A 135 -2.75 8.30 -4.64
CA GLY A 135 -2.46 6.87 -4.51
C GLY A 135 -3.59 5.98 -5.00
N MET A 136 -4.83 6.30 -4.62
CA MET A 136 -6.01 5.58 -5.09
C MET A 136 -6.23 5.76 -6.60
N LEU A 137 -6.09 6.98 -7.12
CA LEU A 137 -6.23 7.25 -8.55
C LEU A 137 -5.22 6.45 -9.36
N VAL A 138 -3.94 6.50 -8.99
CA VAL A 138 -2.89 5.72 -9.67
C VAL A 138 -3.17 4.23 -9.59
N ALA A 139 -3.58 3.72 -8.42
CA ALA A 139 -3.91 2.31 -8.24
C ALA A 139 -5.05 1.86 -9.17
N PHE A 140 -6.13 2.63 -9.24
CA PHE A 140 -7.26 2.31 -10.10
C PHE A 140 -6.94 2.46 -11.59
N VAL A 141 -6.15 3.46 -11.97
CA VAL A 141 -5.68 3.61 -13.37
C VAL A 141 -4.83 2.41 -13.78
N LEU A 142 -3.87 1.99 -12.95
CA LEU A 142 -3.06 0.81 -13.23
C LEU A 142 -3.90 -0.47 -13.33
N ALA A 143 -4.87 -0.64 -12.42
CA ALA A 143 -5.79 -1.77 -12.46
C ALA A 143 -6.65 -1.75 -13.75
N ALA A 144 -7.18 -0.58 -14.14
CA ALA A 144 -7.97 -0.42 -15.35
C ALA A 144 -7.16 -0.73 -16.63
N ILE A 145 -5.93 -0.22 -16.70
CA ILE A 145 -5.00 -0.53 -17.81
C ILE A 145 -4.76 -2.03 -17.89
N PHE A 146 -4.48 -2.69 -16.74
CA PHE A 146 -4.26 -4.12 -16.70
C PHE A 146 -5.49 -4.91 -17.15
N ILE A 147 -6.70 -4.50 -16.74
CA ILE A 147 -7.96 -5.12 -17.16
C ILE A 147 -8.12 -5.05 -18.67
N VAL A 148 -7.94 -3.87 -19.26
CA VAL A 148 -8.08 -3.68 -20.71
C VAL A 148 -7.10 -4.57 -21.49
N PHE A 149 -5.83 -4.60 -21.10
CA PHE A 149 -4.82 -5.43 -21.75
C PHE A 149 -5.04 -6.94 -21.53
N SER A 150 -5.53 -7.33 -20.35
CA SER A 150 -5.77 -8.72 -19.98
C SER A 150 -7.01 -9.29 -20.69
N SER A 151 -8.08 -8.49 -20.80
CA SER A 151 -9.31 -8.86 -21.50
C SER A 151 -9.09 -9.06 -23.00
N ALA A 152 -8.20 -8.28 -23.61
CA ALA A 152 -7.84 -8.42 -25.02
C ALA A 152 -7.09 -9.74 -25.32
N ARG A 153 -6.49 -10.38 -24.30
CA ARG A 153 -5.67 -11.60 -24.49
C ARG A 153 -6.34 -12.89 -24.03
N ARG A 154 -7.29 -12.86 -23.10
CA ARG A 154 -7.80 -14.07 -22.43
C ARG A 154 -9.31 -14.05 -22.20
N GLY A 155 -10.18 -13.82 -23.01
CA GLY A 155 -11.66 -13.99 -22.98
C GLY A 155 -12.39 -14.50 -21.69
N ASN A 156 -11.72 -14.67 -20.58
CA ASN A 156 -12.24 -15.15 -19.30
C ASN A 156 -11.85 -14.17 -18.17
N TYR A 157 -12.83 -13.65 -17.47
CA TYR A 157 -12.68 -12.80 -16.29
C TYR A 157 -12.12 -13.64 -15.11
N ALA A 158 -10.81 -13.89 -15.10
CA ALA A 158 -10.14 -14.32 -13.88
C ALA A 158 -10.22 -13.20 -12.84
N ARG A 159 -10.42 -13.53 -11.56
CA ARG A 159 -10.34 -12.56 -10.45
C ARG A 159 -9.03 -11.79 -10.56
N ILE A 160 -9.14 -10.46 -10.63
CA ILE A 160 -7.98 -9.59 -10.76
C ILE A 160 -7.51 -9.26 -9.34
N PRO A 161 -6.27 -9.60 -8.97
CA PRO A 161 -5.71 -9.22 -7.69
C PRO A 161 -5.52 -7.70 -7.66
N LEU A 162 -6.24 -6.99 -6.80
CA LEU A 162 -6.12 -5.53 -6.65
C LEU A 162 -4.92 -5.12 -5.81
N GLY A 163 -4.44 -5.98 -4.91
CA GLY A 163 -3.33 -5.72 -4.00
C GLY A 163 -2.08 -5.13 -4.67
N PRO A 164 -1.56 -5.70 -5.75
CA PRO A 164 -0.38 -5.17 -6.44
C PRO A 164 -0.56 -3.73 -6.93
N PHE A 165 -1.74 -3.39 -7.44
CA PHE A 165 -2.04 -2.06 -7.95
C PHE A 165 -2.19 -1.04 -6.82
N LEU A 166 -2.80 -1.45 -5.70
CA LEU A 166 -2.94 -0.63 -4.50
C LEU A 166 -1.56 -0.30 -3.91
N VAL A 167 -0.69 -1.29 -3.76
CA VAL A 167 0.68 -1.08 -3.26
C VAL A 167 1.48 -0.20 -4.22
N ALA A 168 1.42 -0.46 -5.53
CA ALA A 168 2.13 0.35 -6.52
C ALA A 168 1.64 1.81 -6.53
N GLY A 169 0.31 2.02 -6.48
CA GLY A 169 -0.27 3.36 -6.41
C GLY A 169 0.15 4.12 -5.16
N ALA A 170 0.21 3.44 -4.01
CA ALA A 170 0.71 4.04 -2.77
C ALA A 170 2.19 4.42 -2.88
N MET A 171 3.03 3.56 -3.43
CA MET A 171 4.46 3.85 -3.61
C MET A 171 4.68 5.07 -4.51
N VAL A 172 3.92 5.18 -5.60
CA VAL A 172 3.98 6.36 -6.48
C VAL A 172 3.52 7.62 -5.74
N ALA A 173 2.43 7.55 -4.97
CA ALA A 173 1.91 8.70 -4.23
C ALA A 173 2.82 9.17 -3.08
N ILE A 174 3.62 8.28 -2.51
CA ILE A 174 4.63 8.65 -1.50
C ILE A 174 5.78 9.44 -2.15
N LEU A 175 6.10 9.17 -3.41
CA LEU A 175 7.17 9.85 -4.16
C LEU A 175 6.74 11.20 -4.74
N LEU A 176 5.43 11.43 -4.91
CA LEU A 176 4.85 12.70 -5.37
C LEU A 176 4.70 13.70 -4.21
#